data_42901ba05f7343800684fb9246141246
#
_entry.id   42901ba05f7343800684fb9246141246
#
_cell.length_a   1.000
_cell.length_b   1.000
_cell.length_c   1.000
_cell.angle_alpha   90.00
_cell.angle_beta   90.00
_cell.angle_gamma   90.00
#
_symmetry.space_group_name_H-M   'P 1'
#
loop_
_entity.id
_entity.type
_entity.pdbx_description
1 polymer ?
#
loop_
_entity_poly.entity_id
_entity_poly.type
_entity_poly.pdbx_seq_one_letter_code
_entity_poly.pdbx_strand_id
1 'polypeptide(L)'
;MKFIYKDLLKFLTDRPSKEALSKKLFQLGHEHEIDGDLFDMEITPNRGDCLSLFGLSRDLNIFYNFKDIYEIYSEDIDELNLNFKNLSIESCPKISFLELEIDKEISSYKPYLEGYFLELGNNKTNFFTDISNYISYERGQPTHCFDRESLGDELTFSDRPCNESFKTLLGNNIELKGQNSVFTSNEEIISLAGVMGGESTACSNKTKKVLVECAYFNPEAIIGKTIKYNLKSDAAHKFERGVDSSLQEKVLRRFISIVKDHASIKSLSMKTFVGKDPKERFLPIDTERINSILGTKLTNKEYLSYLSKLGFEIADTIKIPFHRHDIASQNDLSEEVARIIGYENIKTIPFRLNTFSEQQKNKIYQIKDFFVQNGFSEVINFPFTENAKKESIKIDNPLDSRRKNLRISLKDSLIENLLYNERRQKDSVKLFEISDIYSKDDDILQEKKLGIIVSGKCGHNYIDFSKNLDANYLSEILKFNNEISIFDIEEISRENIRTKKKERIFYVEILLDDIPETLFKTPKTSKTQTNFVKYHPISEYPSSSRDFSLSIKNPEQYDTVISYIENFDDQNLKDFFIFDFYKNEKNGEIKVGIRLIFQSILHTLSETEIKNSTQKLLRPLINLQGVSVPGLDNL
;
A
#
# COMPACT_ATOMS: atom_id res chain seq x y z
N MET A 1 -4.33 11.91 13.56
CA MET A 1 -4.95 12.75 14.60
C MET A 1 -3.90 13.64 15.21
N LYS A 2 -4.15 14.96 15.28
CA LYS A 2 -3.20 15.89 15.91
C LYS A 2 -3.57 16.16 17.35
N PHE A 3 -2.59 16.22 18.25
CA PHE A 3 -2.80 16.69 19.61
C PHE A 3 -1.67 17.57 20.13
N ILE A 4 -1.99 18.41 21.10
CA ILE A 4 -1.05 19.31 21.75
C ILE A 4 -0.47 18.60 22.97
N TYR A 5 0.85 18.49 23.06
CA TYR A 5 1.56 17.81 24.15
C TYR A 5 1.10 18.27 25.54
N LYS A 6 0.99 19.59 25.74
CA LYS A 6 0.55 20.17 27.01
C LYS A 6 -0.88 19.77 27.40
N ASP A 7 -1.76 19.56 26.41
CA ASP A 7 -3.14 19.14 26.68
C ASP A 7 -3.19 17.69 27.13
N LEU A 8 -2.42 16.81 26.50
CA LEU A 8 -2.32 15.41 26.92
C LEU A 8 -1.74 15.29 28.34
N LEU A 9 -0.74 16.10 28.67
CA LEU A 9 -0.13 16.09 30.01
C LEU A 9 -1.11 16.47 31.14
N LYS A 10 -2.20 17.15 30.84
CA LYS A 10 -3.23 17.46 31.84
C LYS A 10 -3.88 16.19 32.41
N PHE A 11 -3.99 15.14 31.58
CA PHE A 11 -4.57 13.86 31.97
C PHE A 11 -3.58 12.89 32.64
N LEU A 12 -2.29 13.19 32.64
CA LEU A 12 -1.24 12.33 33.18
C LEU A 12 -0.64 12.93 34.45
N THR A 13 -0.64 12.14 35.54
CA THR A 13 -0.07 12.57 36.83
C THR A 13 1.46 12.70 36.75
N ASP A 14 2.08 11.76 36.05
CA ASP A 14 3.54 11.66 35.93
C ASP A 14 4.01 12.42 34.68
N ARG A 15 4.02 13.67 34.62
CA ARG A 15 4.31 14.52 33.47
C ARG A 15 5.62 14.13 32.71
N PRO A 16 5.59 13.15 31.79
CA PRO A 16 6.79 12.69 31.07
C PRO A 16 7.33 13.78 30.14
N SER A 17 8.65 13.74 29.84
CA SER A 17 9.19 14.57 28.74
C SER A 17 8.63 14.12 27.39
N LYS A 18 8.75 14.96 26.35
CA LYS A 18 8.29 14.62 24.99
C LYS A 18 8.93 13.33 24.47
N GLU A 19 10.23 13.15 24.70
CA GLU A 19 10.99 11.98 24.28
C GLU A 19 10.52 10.72 25.02
N ALA A 20 10.25 10.84 26.32
CA ALA A 20 9.75 9.72 27.13
C ALA A 20 8.32 9.34 26.71
N LEU A 21 7.47 10.34 26.46
CA LEU A 21 6.11 10.13 25.95
C LEU A 21 6.13 9.47 24.58
N SER A 22 6.94 10.00 23.64
CA SER A 22 7.11 9.47 22.29
C SER A 22 7.51 7.99 22.29
N LYS A 23 8.52 7.64 23.09
CA LYS A 23 8.94 6.23 23.26
C LYS A 23 7.79 5.32 23.71
N LYS A 24 6.95 5.79 24.63
CA LYS A 24 5.85 4.97 25.16
C LYS A 24 4.67 4.90 24.20
N LEU A 25 4.37 5.95 23.49
CA LEU A 25 3.39 5.92 22.40
C LEU A 25 3.82 4.93 21.31
N PHE A 26 5.07 4.99 20.88
CA PHE A 26 5.62 4.06 19.90
C PHE A 26 5.60 2.60 20.41
N GLN A 27 5.97 2.36 21.68
CA GLN A 27 5.88 1.03 22.29
C GLN A 27 4.44 0.49 22.28
N LEU A 28 3.44 1.36 22.47
CA LEU A 28 2.01 1.01 22.42
C LEU A 28 1.48 0.82 20.98
N GLY A 29 2.31 1.01 19.95
CA GLY A 29 1.93 0.88 18.55
C GLY A 29 1.31 2.15 17.94
N HIS A 30 1.52 3.31 18.56
CA HIS A 30 1.05 4.60 18.06
C HIS A 30 2.19 5.34 17.35
N GLU A 31 2.25 5.20 16.03
CA GLU A 31 3.20 5.96 15.21
C GLU A 31 2.83 7.44 15.18
N HIS A 32 3.84 8.31 15.13
CA HIS A 32 3.62 9.75 15.15
C HIS A 32 4.83 10.55 14.67
N GLU A 33 4.55 11.78 14.22
CA GLU A 33 5.54 12.82 13.96
C GLU A 33 5.40 13.94 15.00
N ILE A 34 6.50 14.60 15.32
CA ILE A 34 6.54 15.69 16.33
C ILE A 34 7.01 16.99 15.66
N ASP A 35 6.17 18.02 15.74
CA ASP A 35 6.51 19.39 15.33
C ASP A 35 6.27 20.36 16.52
N GLY A 36 7.34 20.79 17.17
CA GLY A 36 7.25 21.62 18.36
C GLY A 36 6.50 20.92 19.52
N ASP A 37 5.33 21.43 19.88
CA ASP A 37 4.42 20.85 20.90
C ASP A 37 3.31 19.99 20.28
N LEU A 38 3.27 19.87 18.95
CA LEU A 38 2.27 19.14 18.22
C LEU A 38 2.75 17.71 17.94
N PHE A 39 1.89 16.74 18.23
CA PHE A 39 2.03 15.34 17.84
C PHE A 39 1.01 15.03 16.75
N ASP A 40 1.47 14.59 15.59
CA ASP A 40 0.61 14.09 14.51
C ASP A 40 0.61 12.57 14.53
N MET A 41 -0.50 12.00 15.01
CA MET A 41 -0.63 10.57 15.30
C MET A 41 -1.23 9.81 14.13
N GLU A 42 -0.64 8.67 13.78
CA GLU A 42 -1.25 7.64 12.94
C GLU A 42 -1.87 6.56 13.82
N ILE A 43 -3.17 6.70 14.08
CA ILE A 43 -3.92 5.72 14.88
C ILE A 43 -4.45 4.60 13.97
N THR A 44 -4.10 3.35 14.29
CA THR A 44 -4.57 2.19 13.54
C THR A 44 -6.10 2.05 13.55
N PRO A 45 -6.72 1.49 12.51
CA PRO A 45 -8.18 1.42 12.40
C PRO A 45 -8.88 0.68 13.54
N ASN A 46 -8.23 -0.30 14.17
CA ASN A 46 -8.75 -1.05 15.31
C ASN A 46 -8.77 -0.24 16.62
N ARG A 47 -7.97 0.84 16.72
CA ARG A 47 -7.82 1.66 17.92
C ARG A 47 -8.61 2.97 17.83
N GLY A 48 -9.87 2.89 17.39
CA GLY A 48 -10.80 4.04 17.38
C GLY A 48 -10.93 4.73 18.74
N ASP A 49 -10.79 3.99 19.82
CA ASP A 49 -10.79 4.48 21.20
C ASP A 49 -9.67 5.49 21.50
N CYS A 50 -8.56 5.44 20.77
CA CYS A 50 -7.40 6.34 20.91
C CYS A 50 -7.49 7.61 20.03
N LEU A 51 -8.59 7.85 19.32
CA LEU A 51 -8.81 9.06 18.51
C LEU A 51 -9.22 10.28 19.36
N SER A 52 -8.68 10.42 20.58
CA SER A 52 -8.93 11.54 21.49
C SER A 52 -7.82 11.66 22.54
N LEU A 53 -7.74 12.82 23.20
CA LEU A 53 -6.85 13.01 24.35
C LEU A 53 -7.17 12.02 25.47
N PHE A 54 -8.46 11.87 25.78
CA PHE A 54 -8.94 10.95 26.82
C PHE A 54 -8.56 9.50 26.51
N GLY A 55 -8.78 9.06 25.28
CA GLY A 55 -8.45 7.70 24.86
C GLY A 55 -6.97 7.39 24.90
N LEU A 56 -6.13 8.29 24.33
CA LEU A 56 -4.67 8.14 24.40
C LEU A 56 -4.15 8.15 25.84
N SER A 57 -4.68 9.04 26.69
CA SER A 57 -4.28 9.12 28.09
C SER A 57 -4.66 7.87 28.88
N ARG A 58 -5.82 7.27 28.58
CA ARG A 58 -6.27 6.01 29.15
C ARG A 58 -5.36 4.84 28.73
N ASP A 59 -4.91 4.80 27.48
CA ASP A 59 -3.98 3.80 26.99
C ASP A 59 -2.59 3.96 27.62
N LEU A 60 -2.16 5.20 27.87
CA LEU A 60 -0.93 5.54 28.57
C LEU A 60 -0.99 5.30 30.10
N ASN A 61 -2.16 4.98 30.67
CA ASN A 61 -2.33 4.72 32.11
C ASN A 61 -1.41 3.61 32.64
N ILE A 62 -1.02 2.69 31.78
CA ILE A 62 -0.08 1.62 32.15
C ILE A 62 1.28 2.16 32.59
N PHE A 63 1.69 3.34 32.09
CA PHE A 63 3.00 3.95 32.35
C PHE A 63 2.92 5.21 33.21
N TYR A 64 1.84 6.03 33.10
CA TYR A 64 1.84 7.41 33.57
C TYR A 64 0.63 7.80 34.43
N ASN A 65 -0.08 6.88 35.02
CA ASN A 65 -1.23 7.12 35.91
C ASN A 65 -2.21 8.16 35.37
N PHE A 66 -3.19 7.70 34.60
CA PHE A 66 -4.26 8.51 34.02
C PHE A 66 -5.21 9.06 35.10
N LYS A 67 -5.61 10.31 34.94
CA LYS A 67 -6.65 10.96 35.75
C LYS A 67 -7.59 11.77 34.86
N ASP A 68 -8.87 11.49 34.94
CA ASP A 68 -9.88 12.38 34.34
C ASP A 68 -9.97 13.66 35.19
N ILE A 69 -9.55 14.77 34.60
CA ILE A 69 -9.42 16.05 35.29
C ILE A 69 -10.57 17.00 35.02
N TYR A 70 -11.40 16.69 34.04
CA TYR A 70 -12.47 17.59 33.64
C TYR A 70 -13.75 17.35 34.44
N GLU A 71 -14.21 18.44 35.03
CA GLU A 71 -15.52 18.46 35.70
C GLU A 71 -16.63 18.33 34.65
N ILE A 72 -17.58 17.47 34.94
CA ILE A 72 -18.82 17.36 34.22
C ILE A 72 -19.95 17.99 35.06
N TYR A 73 -20.95 18.52 34.39
CA TYR A 73 -22.11 19.06 35.04
C TYR A 73 -22.82 17.99 35.89
N SER A 74 -22.94 18.20 37.19
CA SER A 74 -23.41 17.20 38.17
C SER A 74 -24.80 17.46 38.71
N GLU A 75 -25.37 18.66 38.45
CA GLU A 75 -26.71 19.01 38.92
C GLU A 75 -27.78 18.23 38.13
N ASP A 76 -29.00 18.15 38.69
CA ASP A 76 -30.14 17.55 38.02
C ASP A 76 -30.50 18.32 36.75
N ILE A 77 -30.97 17.61 35.74
CA ILE A 77 -31.36 18.15 34.45
C ILE A 77 -32.80 17.75 34.18
N ASP A 78 -33.61 18.69 33.77
CA ASP A 78 -35.03 18.44 33.43
C ASP A 78 -35.13 17.45 32.26
N GLU A 79 -36.19 16.64 32.24
CA GLU A 79 -36.42 15.74 31.13
C GLU A 79 -36.85 16.51 29.87
N LEU A 80 -36.14 16.28 28.79
CA LEU A 80 -36.42 16.90 27.48
C LEU A 80 -37.70 16.31 26.87
N ASN A 81 -38.65 17.20 26.56
CA ASN A 81 -39.85 16.85 25.79
C ASN A 81 -39.55 17.01 24.28
N LEU A 82 -39.07 15.96 23.63
CA LEU A 82 -38.75 15.93 22.22
C LEU A 82 -39.55 14.81 21.53
N ASN A 83 -40.28 15.17 20.47
CA ASN A 83 -40.95 14.18 19.61
C ASN A 83 -39.90 13.56 18.66
N PHE A 84 -39.17 12.58 19.18
CA PHE A 84 -38.14 11.87 18.43
C PHE A 84 -38.57 10.44 18.12
N LYS A 85 -38.40 10.03 16.87
CA LYS A 85 -38.65 8.67 16.40
C LYS A 85 -37.36 8.05 15.85
N ASN A 86 -36.98 6.89 16.37
CA ASN A 86 -35.91 6.08 15.83
C ASN A 86 -36.52 4.88 15.09
N LEU A 87 -36.47 4.93 13.75
CA LEU A 87 -36.99 3.89 12.87
C LEU A 87 -35.97 2.82 12.52
N SER A 88 -34.72 2.99 12.94
CA SER A 88 -33.59 2.09 12.57
C SER A 88 -32.66 1.86 13.76
N ILE A 89 -33.20 1.15 14.76
CA ILE A 89 -32.52 0.89 16.05
C ILE A 89 -31.17 0.18 15.88
N GLU A 90 -31.03 -0.71 14.91
CA GLU A 90 -29.77 -1.41 14.67
C GLU A 90 -28.67 -0.45 14.17
N SER A 91 -29.02 0.58 13.41
CA SER A 91 -28.05 1.57 12.90
C SER A 91 -27.72 2.65 13.95
N CYS A 92 -28.67 2.99 14.83
CA CYS A 92 -28.50 3.92 15.95
C CYS A 92 -29.08 3.34 17.24
N PRO A 93 -28.36 2.43 17.91
CA PRO A 93 -28.90 1.77 19.13
C PRO A 93 -29.17 2.70 20.28
N LYS A 94 -28.41 3.80 20.42
CA LYS A 94 -28.50 4.73 21.53
C LYS A 94 -28.21 6.16 21.10
N ILE A 95 -29.04 7.10 21.56
CA ILE A 95 -28.84 8.51 21.26
C ILE A 95 -29.34 9.36 22.45
N SER A 96 -28.57 10.40 22.77
CA SER A 96 -28.93 11.39 23.77
C SER A 96 -29.07 12.76 23.12
N PHE A 97 -30.09 13.51 23.53
CA PHE A 97 -30.31 14.88 23.12
C PHE A 97 -30.26 15.81 24.33
N LEU A 98 -29.59 16.94 24.15
CA LEU A 98 -29.53 18.04 25.10
C LEU A 98 -30.12 19.28 24.41
N GLU A 99 -31.19 19.83 24.96
CA GLU A 99 -31.69 21.16 24.60
C GLU A 99 -31.16 22.17 25.61
N LEU A 100 -30.55 23.25 25.13
CA LEU A 100 -29.90 24.26 25.96
C LEU A 100 -30.11 25.65 25.37
N GLU A 101 -30.45 26.64 26.24
CA GLU A 101 -30.55 28.04 25.86
C GLU A 101 -29.61 28.91 26.71
N ILE A 102 -28.86 29.80 26.06
CA ILE A 102 -27.93 30.76 26.69
C ILE A 102 -28.47 32.19 26.67
N ASP A 103 -27.99 33.02 27.61
CA ASP A 103 -28.47 34.39 27.80
C ASP A 103 -27.95 35.38 26.73
N LYS A 104 -26.77 35.13 26.17
CA LYS A 104 -26.04 36.05 25.24
C LYS A 104 -25.29 35.33 24.18
N GLU A 105 -24.96 36.01 23.09
CA GLU A 105 -24.02 35.55 22.08
C GLU A 105 -22.59 35.54 22.64
N ILE A 106 -21.77 34.58 22.25
CA ILE A 106 -20.40 34.39 22.71
C ILE A 106 -19.43 34.84 21.62
N SER A 107 -18.65 35.88 21.91
CA SER A 107 -17.68 36.47 21.00
C SER A 107 -16.23 36.09 21.31
N SER A 108 -15.94 35.58 22.50
CA SER A 108 -14.61 35.20 22.94
C SER A 108 -14.62 33.91 23.76
N TYR A 109 -13.59 33.10 23.62
CA TYR A 109 -13.52 31.81 24.32
C TYR A 109 -12.55 31.85 25.50
N LYS A 110 -12.74 30.96 26.45
CA LYS A 110 -11.78 30.71 27.53
C LYS A 110 -10.44 30.20 26.94
N PRO A 111 -9.30 30.43 27.62
CA PRO A 111 -7.98 30.13 27.08
C PRO A 111 -7.77 28.69 26.58
N TYR A 112 -8.40 27.71 27.23
CA TYR A 112 -8.27 26.30 26.82
C TYR A 112 -8.95 26.01 25.48
N LEU A 113 -10.13 26.61 25.24
CA LEU A 113 -10.88 26.44 24.00
C LEU A 113 -10.24 27.30 22.89
N GLU A 114 -9.77 28.51 23.22
CA GLU A 114 -9.02 29.37 22.29
C GLU A 114 -7.73 28.69 21.82
N GLY A 115 -6.96 28.11 22.77
CA GLY A 115 -5.71 27.39 22.50
C GLY A 115 -5.90 26.21 21.54
N TYR A 116 -6.99 25.46 21.70
CA TYR A 116 -7.31 24.36 20.78
C TYR A 116 -7.38 24.80 19.31
N PHE A 117 -8.03 25.95 19.04
CA PHE A 117 -8.13 26.46 17.67
C PHE A 117 -6.79 27.01 17.15
N LEU A 118 -6.11 27.80 17.97
CA LEU A 118 -4.85 28.47 17.59
C LEU A 118 -3.71 27.46 17.36
N GLU A 119 -3.50 26.54 18.29
CA GLU A 119 -2.34 25.64 18.27
C GLU A 119 -2.51 24.50 17.25
N LEU A 120 -3.75 24.06 16.98
CA LEU A 120 -4.02 23.06 15.94
C LEU A 120 -4.27 23.66 14.54
N GLY A 121 -4.35 25.00 14.44
CA GLY A 121 -4.67 25.68 13.19
C GLY A 121 -6.09 25.45 12.68
N ASN A 122 -7.02 25.16 13.59
CA ASN A 122 -8.43 24.92 13.26
C ASN A 122 -9.19 26.25 13.10
N ASN A 123 -10.12 26.28 12.16
CA ASN A 123 -11.00 27.44 11.98
C ASN A 123 -12.16 27.41 12.97
N LYS A 124 -12.48 28.57 13.55
CA LYS A 124 -13.70 28.75 14.33
C LYS A 124 -14.89 28.94 13.40
N THR A 125 -16.04 28.38 13.79
CA THR A 125 -17.30 28.46 13.04
C THR A 125 -18.34 29.25 13.83
N ASN A 126 -18.83 28.67 14.89
CA ASN A 126 -19.73 29.28 15.88
C ASN A 126 -19.59 28.54 17.21
N PHE A 127 -20.01 29.18 18.28
CA PHE A 127 -19.78 28.69 19.65
C PHE A 127 -20.15 27.23 19.88
N PHE A 128 -21.36 26.81 19.50
CA PHE A 128 -21.84 25.45 19.75
C PHE A 128 -21.12 24.40 18.89
N THR A 129 -20.90 24.69 17.60
CA THR A 129 -20.14 23.82 16.70
C THR A 129 -18.68 23.68 17.17
N ASP A 130 -18.10 24.76 17.65
CA ASP A 130 -16.74 24.80 18.14
C ASP A 130 -16.56 23.97 19.42
N ILE A 131 -17.53 24.01 20.34
CA ILE A 131 -17.57 23.10 21.50
C ILE A 131 -17.69 21.65 21.03
N SER A 132 -18.54 21.38 20.07
CA SER A 132 -18.72 20.03 19.50
C SER A 132 -17.40 19.47 18.96
N ASN A 133 -16.66 20.27 18.19
CA ASN A 133 -15.33 19.90 17.67
C ASN A 133 -14.31 19.68 18.80
N TYR A 134 -14.30 20.56 19.80
CA TYR A 134 -13.43 20.42 20.97
C TYR A 134 -13.72 19.16 21.78
N ILE A 135 -14.98 18.83 22.02
CA ILE A 135 -15.40 17.62 22.73
C ILE A 135 -15.00 16.36 21.95
N SER A 136 -15.18 16.39 20.64
CA SER A 136 -14.71 15.30 19.78
C SER A 136 -13.18 15.10 19.92
N TYR A 137 -12.39 16.16 19.97
CA TYR A 137 -10.95 16.13 20.24
C TYR A 137 -10.62 15.63 21.65
N GLU A 138 -11.31 16.17 22.66
CA GLU A 138 -11.07 15.86 24.08
C GLU A 138 -11.50 14.42 24.42
N ARG A 139 -12.74 14.03 24.05
CA ARG A 139 -13.42 12.80 24.53
C ARG A 139 -13.53 11.68 23.50
N GLY A 140 -13.32 11.97 22.22
CA GLY A 140 -13.46 10.97 21.15
C GLY A 140 -14.89 10.69 20.70
N GLN A 141 -15.87 11.38 21.27
CA GLN A 141 -17.27 11.27 20.93
C GLN A 141 -17.72 12.47 20.12
N PRO A 142 -18.00 12.33 18.82
CA PRO A 142 -18.59 13.41 18.04
C PRO A 142 -20.00 13.74 18.52
N THR A 143 -20.32 15.03 18.49
CA THR A 143 -21.67 15.55 18.73
C THR A 143 -22.09 16.40 17.54
N HIS A 144 -23.40 16.59 17.36
CA HIS A 144 -23.92 17.50 16.34
C HIS A 144 -24.86 18.52 16.96
N CYS A 145 -24.79 19.77 16.50
CA CYS A 145 -25.56 20.89 17.04
C CYS A 145 -26.53 21.39 15.97
N PHE A 146 -27.82 21.29 16.27
CA PHE A 146 -28.90 21.87 15.47
C PHE A 146 -29.35 23.20 16.08
N ASP A 147 -29.56 24.22 15.28
CA ASP A 147 -30.27 25.42 15.71
C ASP A 147 -31.72 25.01 16.03
N ARG A 148 -32.12 25.17 17.30
CA ARG A 148 -33.45 24.69 17.77
C ARG A 148 -34.60 25.38 17.07
N GLU A 149 -34.41 26.66 16.68
CA GLU A 149 -35.47 27.46 16.03
C GLU A 149 -35.67 27.03 14.55
N SER A 150 -34.68 26.37 13.96
CA SER A 150 -34.74 25.83 12.58
C SER A 150 -35.30 24.40 12.52
N LEU A 151 -35.54 23.74 13.67
CA LEU A 151 -36.12 22.41 13.72
C LEU A 151 -37.65 22.47 13.77
N GLY A 152 -38.29 21.55 13.05
CA GLY A 152 -39.72 21.32 13.19
C GLY A 152 -40.11 20.58 14.46
N ASP A 153 -41.41 20.23 14.55
CA ASP A 153 -41.98 19.57 15.71
C ASP A 153 -41.61 18.09 15.84
N GLU A 154 -41.24 17.45 14.75
CA GLU A 154 -40.86 16.04 14.69
C GLU A 154 -39.42 15.87 14.19
N LEU A 155 -38.64 15.07 14.90
CA LEU A 155 -37.30 14.64 14.52
C LEU A 155 -37.30 13.12 14.36
N THR A 156 -36.87 12.64 13.18
CA THR A 156 -36.83 11.20 12.91
C THR A 156 -35.46 10.78 12.47
N PHE A 157 -34.95 9.66 13.00
CA PHE A 157 -33.77 8.96 12.48
C PHE A 157 -34.23 7.72 11.72
N SER A 158 -33.67 7.54 10.52
CA SER A 158 -33.92 6.34 9.71
C SER A 158 -32.70 5.98 8.85
N ASP A 159 -32.45 4.68 8.69
CA ASP A 159 -31.54 4.12 7.70
C ASP A 159 -32.37 3.59 6.54
N ARG A 160 -32.44 4.34 5.45
CA ARG A 160 -33.37 4.12 4.33
C ARG A 160 -32.73 4.36 2.96
N PRO A 161 -33.32 3.80 1.89
CA PRO A 161 -32.98 4.20 0.55
C PRO A 161 -33.30 5.68 0.32
N CYS A 162 -32.33 6.44 -0.17
CA CYS A 162 -32.48 7.85 -0.55
C CYS A 162 -32.26 8.02 -2.04
N ASN A 163 -32.92 9.02 -2.62
CA ASN A 163 -32.66 9.53 -3.97
C ASN A 163 -33.03 11.02 -3.98
N GLU A 164 -32.31 11.80 -3.20
CA GLU A 164 -32.65 13.18 -2.86
C GLU A 164 -31.39 14.05 -2.86
N SER A 165 -31.53 15.31 -3.25
CA SER A 165 -30.47 16.30 -3.13
C SER A 165 -30.33 16.78 -1.68
N PHE A 166 -29.10 16.91 -1.18
CA PHE A 166 -28.80 17.33 0.17
C PHE A 166 -27.71 18.39 0.16
N LYS A 167 -28.02 19.55 0.75
CA LYS A 167 -27.06 20.64 0.91
C LYS A 167 -26.35 20.53 2.25
N THR A 168 -25.05 20.32 2.20
CA THR A 168 -24.21 20.12 3.39
C THR A 168 -23.91 21.44 4.13
N LEU A 169 -23.50 21.36 5.40
CA LEU A 169 -22.96 22.49 6.18
C LEU A 169 -21.80 23.23 5.49
N LEU A 170 -21.07 22.56 4.58
CA LEU A 170 -19.96 23.15 3.82
C LEU A 170 -20.44 23.86 2.55
N GLY A 171 -21.77 23.95 2.33
CA GLY A 171 -22.37 24.57 1.15
C GLY A 171 -22.36 23.73 -0.11
N ASN A 172 -21.88 22.50 -0.08
CA ASN A 172 -21.85 21.58 -1.21
C ASN A 172 -23.21 20.89 -1.38
N ASN A 173 -23.71 20.78 -2.61
CA ASN A 173 -24.85 19.94 -2.92
C ASN A 173 -24.38 18.54 -3.29
N ILE A 174 -24.92 17.52 -2.67
CA ILE A 174 -24.66 16.11 -2.95
C ILE A 174 -25.97 15.38 -3.25
N GLU A 175 -25.91 14.38 -4.13
CA GLU A 175 -27.04 13.50 -4.42
C GLU A 175 -26.95 12.25 -3.54
N LEU A 176 -27.81 12.14 -2.54
CA LEU A 176 -27.92 10.95 -1.70
C LEU A 176 -28.56 9.82 -2.51
N LYS A 177 -27.86 8.71 -2.70
CA LYS A 177 -28.33 7.54 -3.47
C LYS A 177 -28.17 6.26 -2.69
N GLY A 178 -29.17 5.37 -2.78
CA GLY A 178 -29.18 4.08 -2.09
C GLY A 178 -29.25 4.24 -0.57
N GLN A 179 -28.82 3.23 0.18
CA GLN A 179 -28.98 3.17 1.65
C GLN A 179 -28.15 4.24 2.36
N ASN A 180 -28.81 5.05 3.20
CA ASN A 180 -28.20 6.10 4.01
C ASN A 180 -28.92 6.25 5.35
N SER A 181 -28.14 6.47 6.40
CA SER A 181 -28.65 6.86 7.72
C SER A 181 -28.83 8.37 7.75
N VAL A 182 -30.05 8.84 7.98
CA VAL A 182 -30.40 10.27 7.92
C VAL A 182 -31.24 10.69 9.09
N PHE A 183 -31.10 11.96 9.51
CA PHE A 183 -32.08 12.66 10.31
C PHE A 183 -33.00 13.46 9.41
N THR A 184 -34.29 13.41 9.69
CA THR A 184 -35.30 14.24 9.03
C THR A 184 -36.06 15.06 10.05
N SER A 185 -36.40 16.30 9.66
CA SER A 185 -37.33 17.16 10.40
C SER A 185 -38.44 17.57 9.43
N ASN A 186 -39.71 17.33 9.81
CA ASN A 186 -40.85 17.54 8.93
C ASN A 186 -40.66 16.91 7.53
N GLU A 187 -40.14 15.67 7.49
CA GLU A 187 -39.85 14.87 6.28
C GLU A 187 -38.61 15.32 5.46
N GLU A 188 -38.07 16.51 5.70
CA GLU A 188 -36.85 16.98 5.01
C GLU A 188 -35.57 16.41 5.65
N ILE A 189 -34.60 15.99 4.84
CA ILE A 189 -33.31 15.52 5.34
C ILE A 189 -32.50 16.71 5.85
N ILE A 190 -32.21 16.71 7.17
CA ILE A 190 -31.42 17.74 7.84
C ILE A 190 -30.00 17.32 8.19
N SER A 191 -29.70 16.03 8.14
CA SER A 191 -28.34 15.52 8.39
C SER A 191 -28.15 14.16 7.78
N LEU A 192 -26.99 13.93 7.16
CA LEU A 192 -26.44 12.60 6.90
C LEU A 192 -25.78 12.13 8.19
N ALA A 193 -26.48 11.31 8.95
CA ALA A 193 -26.19 10.96 10.32
C ALA A 193 -24.76 10.43 10.51
N GLY A 194 -24.06 10.95 11.50
CA GLY A 194 -22.68 10.61 11.81
C GLY A 194 -21.63 11.03 10.77
N VAL A 195 -22.05 11.65 9.66
CA VAL A 195 -21.15 12.05 8.56
C VAL A 195 -21.12 13.56 8.37
N MET A 196 -22.28 14.18 8.08
CA MET A 196 -22.34 15.60 7.72
C MET A 196 -23.71 16.19 8.00
N GLY A 197 -23.75 17.29 8.72
CA GLY A 197 -24.97 18.06 8.93
C GLY A 197 -25.42 18.82 7.69
N GLY A 198 -26.70 19.20 7.66
CA GLY A 198 -27.29 20.04 6.61
C GLY A 198 -27.21 21.53 6.94
N GLU A 199 -27.22 22.35 5.89
CA GLU A 199 -27.19 23.82 6.02
C GLU A 199 -28.47 24.36 6.67
N SER A 200 -29.63 23.75 6.42
CA SER A 200 -30.95 24.25 6.85
C SER A 200 -31.12 24.37 8.36
N THR A 201 -30.42 23.54 9.13
CA THR A 201 -30.49 23.50 10.61
C THR A 201 -29.14 23.87 11.26
N ALA A 202 -28.24 24.50 10.51
CA ALA A 202 -26.93 24.89 10.99
C ALA A 202 -27.02 25.97 12.07
N CYS A 203 -26.23 25.79 13.14
CA CYS A 203 -26.01 26.86 14.11
C CYS A 203 -25.23 28.03 13.47
N SER A 204 -25.51 29.22 13.96
CA SER A 204 -24.83 30.47 13.60
C SER A 204 -24.27 31.16 14.85
N ASN A 205 -23.55 32.27 14.69
CA ASN A 205 -23.09 33.10 15.80
C ASN A 205 -24.26 33.74 16.58
N LYS A 206 -25.47 33.76 16.01
CA LYS A 206 -26.68 34.31 16.66
C LYS A 206 -27.50 33.25 17.37
N THR A 207 -27.24 31.98 17.16
CA THR A 207 -27.94 30.87 17.79
C THR A 207 -27.77 30.94 19.30
N LYS A 208 -28.88 31.00 20.02
CA LYS A 208 -28.94 30.99 21.50
C LYS A 208 -29.54 29.73 22.04
N LYS A 209 -30.40 29.10 21.28
CA LYS A 209 -31.07 27.85 21.65
C LYS A 209 -30.62 26.72 20.73
N VAL A 210 -30.04 25.68 21.30
CA VAL A 210 -29.41 24.58 20.54
C VAL A 210 -30.00 23.24 20.97
N LEU A 211 -30.21 22.34 20.01
CA LEU A 211 -30.39 20.92 20.26
C LEU A 211 -29.10 20.19 19.91
N VAL A 212 -28.42 19.60 20.90
CA VAL A 212 -27.19 18.85 20.74
C VAL A 212 -27.49 17.36 20.68
N GLU A 213 -27.12 16.72 19.59
CA GLU A 213 -27.20 15.28 19.39
C GLU A 213 -25.88 14.64 19.83
N CYS A 214 -25.95 13.53 20.57
CA CYS A 214 -24.85 12.68 20.93
C CYS A 214 -25.26 11.22 20.77
N ALA A 215 -24.88 10.60 19.68
CA ALA A 215 -25.33 9.26 19.29
C ALA A 215 -24.22 8.22 19.37
N TYR A 216 -24.64 6.98 19.52
CA TYR A 216 -23.86 5.80 19.15
C TYR A 216 -24.44 5.24 17.85
N PHE A 217 -23.70 5.37 16.76
CA PHE A 217 -24.03 4.73 15.49
C PHE A 217 -23.25 3.42 15.36
N ASN A 218 -23.91 2.40 14.83
CA ASN A 218 -23.19 1.20 14.41
C ASN A 218 -22.21 1.56 13.29
N PRO A 219 -20.91 1.23 13.40
CA PRO A 219 -19.91 1.54 12.37
C PRO A 219 -20.32 1.16 10.95
N GLU A 220 -21.01 0.03 10.76
CA GLU A 220 -21.48 -0.44 9.45
C GLU A 220 -22.45 0.53 8.76
N ALA A 221 -23.18 1.33 9.52
CA ALA A 221 -24.08 2.34 8.98
C ALA A 221 -23.34 3.57 8.40
N ILE A 222 -22.08 3.79 8.83
CA ILE A 222 -21.28 4.96 8.50
C ILE A 222 -20.17 4.62 7.47
N ILE A 223 -19.57 3.44 7.58
CA ILE A 223 -18.43 3.01 6.73
C ILE A 223 -18.70 3.27 5.24
N GLY A 224 -17.72 3.91 4.58
CA GLY A 224 -17.71 4.16 3.14
C GLY A 224 -18.57 5.34 2.67
N LYS A 225 -19.35 6.00 3.54
CA LYS A 225 -20.17 7.16 3.14
C LYS A 225 -19.31 8.36 2.76
N THR A 226 -18.21 8.59 3.45
CA THR A 226 -17.26 9.67 3.14
C THR A 226 -16.65 9.51 1.74
N ILE A 227 -16.27 8.29 1.37
CA ILE A 227 -15.74 7.96 0.03
C ILE A 227 -16.85 8.12 -1.03
N LYS A 228 -18.03 7.55 -0.76
CA LYS A 228 -19.17 7.56 -1.69
C LYS A 228 -19.59 8.97 -2.10
N TYR A 229 -19.57 9.91 -1.16
CA TYR A 229 -20.00 11.30 -1.37
C TYR A 229 -18.85 12.30 -1.47
N ASN A 230 -17.60 11.83 -1.47
CA ASN A 230 -16.40 12.67 -1.49
C ASN A 230 -16.43 13.76 -0.40
N LEU A 231 -16.75 13.35 0.83
CA LEU A 231 -16.80 14.21 2.00
C LEU A 231 -15.60 13.99 2.91
N LYS A 232 -15.10 15.06 3.53
CA LYS A 232 -14.14 14.97 4.65
C LYS A 232 -14.90 15.20 5.95
N SER A 233 -14.85 14.23 6.87
CA SER A 233 -15.56 14.29 8.14
C SER A 233 -14.78 13.58 9.24
N ASP A 234 -14.31 14.35 10.23
CA ASP A 234 -13.64 13.79 11.42
C ASP A 234 -14.63 12.98 12.29
N ALA A 235 -15.91 13.36 12.28
CA ALA A 235 -16.96 12.61 12.96
C ALA A 235 -17.12 11.21 12.34
N ALA A 236 -17.27 11.13 11.02
CA ALA A 236 -17.36 9.85 10.32
C ALA A 236 -16.13 8.98 10.58
N HIS A 237 -14.92 9.56 10.55
CA HIS A 237 -13.69 8.85 10.83
C HIS A 237 -13.66 8.17 12.21
N LYS A 238 -14.31 8.78 13.22
CA LYS A 238 -14.46 8.19 14.57
C LYS A 238 -15.58 7.16 14.62
N PHE A 239 -16.73 7.46 14.06
CA PHE A 239 -17.86 6.54 14.03
C PHE A 239 -17.57 5.25 13.27
N GLU A 240 -16.87 5.33 12.13
CA GLU A 240 -16.45 4.17 11.35
C GLU A 240 -15.56 3.19 12.14
N ARG A 241 -14.80 3.70 13.12
CA ARG A 241 -13.92 2.92 13.98
C ARG A 241 -14.55 2.49 15.30
N GLY A 242 -15.74 2.97 15.55
CA GLY A 242 -16.49 2.72 16.78
C GLY A 242 -16.16 3.71 17.90
N VAL A 243 -17.20 4.32 18.43
CA VAL A 243 -17.17 5.18 19.62
C VAL A 243 -17.70 4.41 20.84
N ASP A 244 -17.40 4.92 22.04
CA ASP A 244 -17.88 4.29 23.28
C ASP A 244 -19.40 4.48 23.46
N SER A 245 -20.14 3.39 23.44
CA SER A 245 -21.61 3.40 23.57
C SER A 245 -22.11 3.76 24.97
N SER A 246 -21.23 3.96 25.95
CA SER A 246 -21.58 4.31 27.34
C SER A 246 -21.41 5.80 27.65
N LEU A 247 -20.80 6.60 26.76
CA LEU A 247 -20.35 7.95 27.09
C LEU A 247 -21.37 9.08 26.77
N GLN A 248 -22.45 8.84 26.02
CA GLN A 248 -23.30 9.90 25.45
C GLN A 248 -23.75 10.93 26.47
N GLU A 249 -24.34 10.50 27.60
CA GLU A 249 -24.77 11.40 28.64
C GLU A 249 -23.62 12.15 29.32
N LYS A 250 -22.52 11.47 29.62
CA LYS A 250 -21.32 12.09 30.21
C LYS A 250 -20.74 13.18 29.31
N VAL A 251 -20.72 12.94 27.99
CA VAL A 251 -20.28 13.91 27.00
C VAL A 251 -21.19 15.14 26.95
N LEU A 252 -22.49 14.96 26.97
CA LEU A 252 -23.44 16.08 27.03
C LEU A 252 -23.28 16.87 28.33
N ARG A 253 -23.07 16.22 29.47
CA ARG A 253 -22.76 16.90 30.75
C ARG A 253 -21.46 17.69 30.69
N ARG A 254 -20.46 17.21 29.94
CA ARG A 254 -19.22 17.97 29.66
C ARG A 254 -19.51 19.16 28.75
N PHE A 255 -20.35 19.01 27.75
CA PHE A 255 -20.82 20.10 26.89
C PHE A 255 -21.46 21.23 27.71
N ILE A 256 -22.35 20.90 28.66
CA ILE A 256 -22.97 21.86 29.57
C ILE A 256 -21.92 22.59 30.40
N SER A 257 -20.91 21.90 30.95
CA SER A 257 -19.85 22.53 31.73
C SER A 257 -19.06 23.57 30.90
N ILE A 258 -18.73 23.24 29.65
CA ILE A 258 -18.06 24.19 28.76
C ILE A 258 -18.93 25.41 28.45
N VAL A 259 -20.24 25.20 28.23
CA VAL A 259 -21.18 26.33 28.03
C VAL A 259 -21.27 27.20 29.30
N LYS A 260 -21.36 26.59 30.48
CA LYS A 260 -21.42 27.29 31.78
C LYS A 260 -20.18 28.14 32.06
N ASP A 261 -19.01 27.75 31.54
CA ASP A 261 -17.77 28.54 31.60
C ASP A 261 -17.87 29.86 30.81
N HIS A 262 -18.73 29.96 29.81
CA HIS A 262 -18.79 31.07 28.86
C HIS A 262 -20.08 31.91 28.97
N ALA A 263 -21.22 31.30 29.37
CA ALA A 263 -22.52 31.94 29.41
C ALA A 263 -23.37 31.44 30.57
N SER A 264 -24.39 32.24 30.96
CA SER A 264 -25.47 31.79 31.84
C SER A 264 -26.48 30.97 31.04
N ILE A 265 -26.84 29.80 31.56
CA ILE A 265 -27.82 28.91 30.95
C ILE A 265 -29.23 29.33 31.46
N LYS A 266 -30.16 29.59 30.54
CA LYS A 266 -31.54 29.97 30.83
C LYS A 266 -32.44 28.75 30.97
N SER A 267 -32.25 27.78 30.11
CA SER A 267 -32.99 26.51 30.14
C SER A 267 -32.10 25.36 29.79
N LEU A 268 -32.38 24.21 30.37
CA LEU A 268 -31.56 23.00 30.21
C LEU A 268 -32.46 21.78 30.37
N SER A 269 -32.50 20.93 29.35
CA SER A 269 -33.21 19.65 29.42
C SER A 269 -32.49 18.61 28.57
N MET A 270 -32.55 17.35 29.00
CA MET A 270 -31.85 16.25 28.36
C MET A 270 -32.68 14.97 28.35
N LYS A 271 -32.55 14.15 27.31
CA LYS A 271 -33.19 12.83 27.26
C LYS A 271 -32.33 11.85 26.47
N THR A 272 -32.20 10.64 26.99
CA THR A 272 -31.56 9.53 26.32
C THR A 272 -32.61 8.55 25.81
N PHE A 273 -32.52 8.21 24.53
CA PHE A 273 -33.35 7.20 23.89
C PHE A 273 -32.50 5.95 23.68
N VAL A 274 -32.91 4.85 24.29
CA VAL A 274 -32.25 3.54 24.20
C VAL A 274 -33.16 2.61 23.42
N GLY A 275 -32.80 2.30 22.20
CA GLY A 275 -33.48 1.32 21.36
C GLY A 275 -32.97 -0.09 21.61
N LYS A 276 -31.64 -0.21 21.83
CA LYS A 276 -30.99 -1.48 22.12
C LYS A 276 -29.80 -1.23 23.03
N ASP A 277 -29.80 -1.86 24.18
CA ASP A 277 -28.67 -1.76 25.11
C ASP A 277 -27.44 -2.43 24.53
N PRO A 278 -26.26 -1.79 24.64
CA PRO A 278 -25.00 -2.40 24.26
C PRO A 278 -24.77 -3.69 25.05
N LYS A 279 -24.49 -4.79 24.36
CA LYS A 279 -24.21 -6.08 25.01
C LYS A 279 -22.84 -6.05 25.68
N GLU A 280 -22.82 -6.40 26.96
CA GLU A 280 -21.54 -6.66 27.64
C GLU A 280 -20.84 -7.88 27.02
N ARG A 281 -19.51 -7.79 26.92
CA ARG A 281 -18.67 -8.83 26.34
C ARG A 281 -17.69 -9.32 27.37
N PHE A 282 -17.49 -10.63 27.42
CA PHE A 282 -16.64 -11.29 28.41
C PHE A 282 -15.69 -12.29 27.74
N LEU A 283 -14.47 -12.37 28.24
CA LEU A 283 -13.50 -13.42 27.87
C LEU A 283 -13.06 -14.18 29.11
N PRO A 284 -12.75 -15.47 28.99
CA PRO A 284 -12.21 -16.25 30.11
C PRO A 284 -10.79 -15.78 30.46
N ILE A 285 -10.41 -15.98 31.72
CA ILE A 285 -9.03 -15.77 32.16
C ILE A 285 -8.22 -17.01 31.75
N ASP A 286 -7.30 -16.84 30.79
CA ASP A 286 -6.46 -17.91 30.26
C ASP A 286 -4.99 -17.46 30.11
N THR A 287 -4.30 -17.36 31.24
CA THR A 287 -2.89 -16.93 31.29
C THR A 287 -1.96 -17.93 30.59
N GLU A 288 -2.30 -19.21 30.59
CA GLU A 288 -1.50 -20.24 29.90
C GLU A 288 -1.54 -20.03 28.38
N ARG A 289 -2.71 -19.72 27.84
CA ARG A 289 -2.87 -19.41 26.43
C ARG A 289 -2.07 -18.17 26.03
N ILE A 290 -2.15 -17.09 26.82
CA ILE A 290 -1.36 -15.86 26.60
C ILE A 290 0.14 -16.19 26.59
N ASN A 291 0.64 -16.91 27.58
CA ASN A 291 2.04 -17.31 27.66
C ASN A 291 2.47 -18.19 26.48
N SER A 292 1.58 -19.08 26.02
CA SER A 292 1.84 -19.92 24.84
C SER A 292 1.96 -19.12 23.56
N ILE A 293 1.11 -18.10 23.38
CA ILE A 293 1.12 -17.22 22.18
C ILE A 293 2.40 -16.36 22.19
N LEU A 294 2.72 -15.75 23.32
CA LEU A 294 3.83 -14.79 23.43
C LEU A 294 5.18 -15.43 23.70
N GLY A 295 5.23 -16.69 24.12
CA GLY A 295 6.47 -17.33 24.60
C GLY A 295 6.97 -16.76 25.93
N THR A 296 6.07 -16.22 26.76
CA THR A 296 6.36 -15.60 28.07
C THR A 296 6.09 -16.58 29.23
N LYS A 297 6.35 -16.12 30.46
CA LYS A 297 6.06 -16.86 31.69
C LYS A 297 5.39 -15.93 32.71
N LEU A 298 4.40 -15.20 32.31
CA LEU A 298 3.66 -14.31 33.19
C LEU A 298 2.88 -15.10 34.23
N THR A 299 2.84 -14.57 35.43
CA THR A 299 1.92 -15.03 36.46
C THR A 299 0.52 -14.51 36.18
N ASN A 300 -0.51 -15.19 36.70
CA ASN A 300 -1.89 -14.73 36.61
C ASN A 300 -2.06 -13.30 37.16
N LYS A 301 -1.37 -12.99 38.26
CA LYS A 301 -1.40 -11.65 38.88
C LYS A 301 -0.84 -10.56 37.98
N GLU A 302 0.27 -10.80 37.30
CA GLU A 302 0.87 -9.84 36.36
C GLU A 302 -0.04 -9.60 35.17
N TYR A 303 -0.52 -10.68 34.54
CA TYR A 303 -1.43 -10.61 33.40
C TYR A 303 -2.67 -9.77 33.71
N LEU A 304 -3.38 -10.09 34.81
CA LEU A 304 -4.58 -9.38 35.21
C LEU A 304 -4.32 -7.92 35.63
N SER A 305 -3.14 -7.65 36.22
CA SER A 305 -2.71 -6.28 36.55
C SER A 305 -2.55 -5.41 35.29
N TYR A 306 -2.02 -5.96 34.21
CA TYR A 306 -1.90 -5.23 32.94
C TYR A 306 -3.29 -4.86 32.38
N LEU A 307 -4.19 -5.82 32.33
CA LEU A 307 -5.54 -5.59 31.83
C LEU A 307 -6.32 -4.60 32.69
N SER A 308 -6.25 -4.72 34.01
CA SER A 308 -6.91 -3.79 34.93
C SER A 308 -6.46 -2.33 34.71
N LYS A 309 -5.16 -2.10 34.48
CA LYS A 309 -4.63 -0.76 34.19
C LYS A 309 -5.12 -0.20 32.83
N LEU A 310 -5.46 -1.06 31.87
CA LEU A 310 -6.09 -0.67 30.60
C LEU A 310 -7.61 -0.47 30.70
N GLY A 311 -8.17 -0.63 31.90
CA GLY A 311 -9.60 -0.39 32.15
C GLY A 311 -10.50 -1.61 31.98
N PHE A 312 -9.94 -2.83 31.87
CA PHE A 312 -10.72 -4.06 31.90
C PHE A 312 -11.18 -4.35 33.33
N GLU A 313 -12.45 -4.67 33.50
CA GLU A 313 -12.99 -5.13 34.79
C GLU A 313 -12.74 -6.63 34.94
N ILE A 314 -12.12 -7.02 36.06
CA ILE A 314 -11.70 -8.40 36.31
C ILE A 314 -12.52 -8.98 37.47
N ALA A 315 -13.22 -10.08 37.19
CA ALA A 315 -13.88 -10.93 38.17
C ALA A 315 -13.53 -12.40 37.88
N ASP A 316 -14.47 -13.30 37.78
CA ASP A 316 -14.27 -14.68 37.29
C ASP A 316 -13.95 -14.72 35.80
N THR A 317 -14.28 -13.65 35.09
CA THR A 317 -13.98 -13.42 33.68
C THR A 317 -13.45 -11.99 33.48
N ILE A 318 -12.93 -11.71 32.30
CA ILE A 318 -12.48 -10.40 31.87
C ILE A 318 -13.64 -9.75 31.14
N LYS A 319 -14.22 -8.67 31.70
CA LYS A 319 -15.21 -7.85 31.06
C LYS A 319 -14.54 -6.83 30.15
N ILE A 320 -14.91 -6.82 28.88
CA ILE A 320 -14.34 -5.95 27.87
C ILE A 320 -15.02 -4.58 27.93
N PRO A 321 -14.26 -3.47 28.04
CA PRO A 321 -14.82 -2.13 28.03
C PRO A 321 -15.55 -1.82 26.71
N PHE A 322 -16.62 -1.01 26.75
CA PHE A 322 -17.42 -0.68 25.57
C PHE A 322 -16.63 0.06 24.47
N HIS A 323 -15.56 0.77 24.83
CA HIS A 323 -14.70 1.46 23.87
C HIS A 323 -13.71 0.52 23.14
N ARG A 324 -13.53 -0.72 23.59
CA ARG A 324 -12.61 -1.70 22.96
C ARG A 324 -13.38 -2.60 22.02
N HIS A 325 -13.74 -2.05 20.85
CA HIS A 325 -14.44 -2.79 19.80
C HIS A 325 -13.60 -3.89 19.16
N ASP A 326 -12.30 -3.73 19.21
CA ASP A 326 -11.25 -4.60 18.63
C ASP A 326 -11.02 -5.91 19.38
N ILE A 327 -11.37 -5.97 20.68
CA ILE A 327 -11.12 -7.16 21.50
C ILE A 327 -12.28 -8.16 21.36
N ALA A 328 -11.98 -9.35 20.80
CA ALA A 328 -12.94 -10.43 20.61
C ALA A 328 -12.41 -11.81 21.07
N SER A 329 -11.10 -11.96 21.28
CA SER A 329 -10.44 -13.24 21.53
C SER A 329 -9.23 -13.12 22.45
N GLN A 330 -8.67 -14.28 22.85
CA GLN A 330 -7.40 -14.34 23.60
C GLN A 330 -6.22 -13.81 22.76
N ASN A 331 -6.27 -13.90 21.45
CA ASN A 331 -5.22 -13.35 20.59
C ASN A 331 -5.16 -11.83 20.73
N ASP A 332 -6.30 -11.16 20.77
CA ASP A 332 -6.35 -9.70 20.94
C ASP A 332 -5.86 -9.28 22.33
N LEU A 333 -6.18 -10.06 23.38
CA LEU A 333 -5.63 -9.83 24.72
C LEU A 333 -4.12 -10.10 24.77
N SER A 334 -3.60 -11.03 23.97
CA SER A 334 -2.16 -11.27 23.88
C SER A 334 -1.42 -10.08 23.25
N GLU A 335 -2.01 -9.41 22.28
CA GLU A 335 -1.49 -8.16 21.70
C GLU A 335 -1.39 -7.06 22.77
N GLU A 336 -2.44 -6.87 23.57
CA GLU A 336 -2.44 -5.91 24.66
C GLU A 336 -1.28 -6.16 25.63
N VAL A 337 -1.05 -7.40 25.98
CA VAL A 337 0.04 -7.78 26.88
C VAL A 337 1.41 -7.56 26.21
N ALA A 338 1.56 -7.94 24.94
CA ALA A 338 2.81 -7.80 24.20
C ALA A 338 3.26 -6.33 24.08
N ARG A 339 2.34 -5.42 23.74
CA ARG A 339 2.67 -4.00 23.61
C ARG A 339 2.99 -3.32 24.95
N ILE A 340 2.43 -3.82 26.07
CA ILE A 340 2.77 -3.36 27.42
C ILE A 340 4.17 -3.80 27.81
N ILE A 341 4.50 -5.09 27.62
CA ILE A 341 5.83 -5.64 27.89
C ILE A 341 6.87 -4.97 26.99
N GLY A 342 6.50 -4.66 25.75
CA GLY A 342 7.37 -4.22 24.65
C GLY A 342 7.92 -5.43 23.89
N TYR A 343 7.77 -5.43 22.59
CA TYR A 343 8.18 -6.55 21.72
C TYR A 343 9.66 -6.90 21.86
N GLU A 344 10.52 -5.90 22.10
CA GLU A 344 11.97 -6.07 22.31
C GLU A 344 12.30 -6.86 23.59
N ASN A 345 11.37 -6.89 24.55
CA ASN A 345 11.55 -7.62 25.81
C ASN A 345 11.06 -9.06 25.74
N ILE A 346 10.37 -9.45 24.67
CA ILE A 346 9.92 -10.82 24.43
C ILE A 346 11.09 -11.62 23.86
N LYS A 347 11.48 -12.68 24.57
CA LYS A 347 12.65 -13.49 24.24
C LYS A 347 12.42 -14.29 22.96
N THR A 348 13.22 -14.08 21.93
CA THR A 348 13.17 -14.90 20.72
C THR A 348 13.67 -16.32 21.00
N ILE A 349 12.91 -17.30 20.55
CA ILE A 349 13.31 -18.72 20.60
C ILE A 349 13.77 -19.12 19.19
N PRO A 350 15.00 -19.65 19.04
CA PRO A 350 15.46 -20.12 17.73
C PRO A 350 14.51 -21.18 17.18
N PHE A 351 14.15 -21.01 15.92
CA PHE A 351 13.34 -21.98 15.20
C PHE A 351 14.14 -23.30 15.07
N ARG A 352 13.61 -24.39 15.58
CA ARG A 352 14.20 -25.71 15.33
C ARG A 352 13.94 -26.06 13.87
N LEU A 353 14.95 -25.87 13.04
CA LEU A 353 14.92 -26.42 11.69
C LEU A 353 14.91 -27.95 11.83
N ASN A 354 13.81 -28.57 11.45
CA ASN A 354 13.86 -30.01 11.15
C ASN A 354 14.91 -30.21 10.06
N THR A 355 15.77 -31.21 10.21
CA THR A 355 16.73 -31.60 9.18
C THR A 355 15.99 -31.65 7.85
N PHE A 356 16.37 -30.73 6.94
CA PHE A 356 15.78 -30.73 5.60
C PHE A 356 16.08 -32.12 4.99
N SER A 357 15.05 -32.92 4.72
CA SER A 357 15.17 -33.91 3.65
C SER A 357 15.61 -33.17 2.42
N GLU A 358 16.57 -33.69 1.66
CA GLU A 358 16.91 -33.13 0.36
C GLU A 358 15.60 -32.86 -0.39
N GLN A 359 15.22 -31.58 -0.46
CA GLN A 359 14.03 -31.21 -1.24
C GLN A 359 14.36 -31.59 -2.68
N GLN A 360 13.65 -32.57 -3.23
CA GLN A 360 13.61 -32.75 -4.67
C GLN A 360 13.36 -31.38 -5.27
N LYS A 361 14.28 -30.89 -6.09
CA LYS A 361 14.15 -29.59 -6.74
C LYS A 361 12.79 -29.58 -7.44
N ASN A 362 11.93 -28.65 -7.06
CA ASN A 362 10.62 -28.49 -7.67
C ASN A 362 10.80 -28.35 -9.19
N LYS A 363 9.99 -29.03 -9.97
CA LYS A 363 9.95 -29.00 -11.44
C LYS A 363 10.13 -27.59 -12.02
N ILE A 364 9.45 -26.61 -11.44
CA ILE A 364 9.54 -25.19 -11.86
C ILE A 364 10.97 -24.66 -11.73
N TYR A 365 11.67 -24.95 -10.63
CA TYR A 365 13.05 -24.51 -10.45
C TYR A 365 14.00 -25.18 -11.46
N GLN A 366 13.77 -26.45 -11.80
CA GLN A 366 14.58 -27.15 -12.79
C GLN A 366 14.39 -26.54 -14.19
N ILE A 367 13.14 -26.17 -14.54
CA ILE A 367 12.83 -25.48 -15.80
C ILE A 367 13.52 -24.11 -15.84
N LYS A 368 13.41 -23.33 -14.77
CA LYS A 368 14.07 -22.02 -14.67
C LYS A 368 15.59 -22.12 -14.80
N ASP A 369 16.21 -23.02 -14.04
CA ASP A 369 17.65 -23.28 -14.13
C ASP A 369 18.08 -23.64 -15.56
N PHE A 370 17.31 -24.49 -16.25
CA PHE A 370 17.60 -24.89 -17.63
C PHE A 370 17.57 -23.69 -18.58
N PHE A 371 16.53 -22.87 -18.56
CA PHE A 371 16.42 -21.72 -19.46
C PHE A 371 17.49 -20.65 -19.16
N VAL A 372 17.74 -20.37 -17.88
CA VAL A 372 18.78 -19.40 -17.47
C VAL A 372 20.16 -19.86 -17.95
N GLN A 373 20.50 -21.16 -17.84
CA GLN A 373 21.76 -21.71 -18.32
C GLN A 373 21.91 -21.66 -19.85
N ASN A 374 20.78 -21.64 -20.59
CA ASN A 374 20.74 -21.45 -22.04
C ASN A 374 20.66 -19.97 -22.45
N GLY A 375 20.87 -19.04 -21.51
CA GLY A 375 20.95 -17.60 -21.76
C GLY A 375 19.60 -16.91 -21.93
N PHE A 376 18.52 -17.51 -21.42
CA PHE A 376 17.21 -16.86 -21.33
C PHE A 376 17.10 -16.05 -20.03
N SER A 377 16.33 -14.96 -20.10
CA SER A 377 15.95 -14.17 -18.93
C SER A 377 14.50 -14.46 -18.55
N GLU A 378 14.25 -14.75 -17.27
CA GLU A 378 12.90 -14.86 -16.75
C GLU A 378 12.28 -13.47 -16.67
N VAL A 379 11.02 -13.34 -17.07
CA VAL A 379 10.20 -12.16 -16.87
C VAL A 379 8.97 -12.50 -16.03
N ILE A 380 8.50 -11.53 -15.26
CA ILE A 380 7.30 -11.65 -14.43
C ILE A 380 6.39 -10.49 -14.83
N ASN A 381 5.23 -10.81 -15.38
CA ASN A 381 4.25 -9.85 -15.85
C ASN A 381 2.98 -9.88 -15.00
N PHE A 382 2.25 -8.76 -14.97
CA PHE A 382 0.93 -8.73 -14.39
C PHE A 382 -0.04 -9.61 -15.18
N PRO A 383 -0.98 -10.29 -14.51
CA PRO A 383 -1.94 -11.19 -15.17
C PRO A 383 -3.06 -10.43 -15.89
N PHE A 384 -2.99 -9.12 -15.99
CA PHE A 384 -4.02 -8.26 -16.56
C PHE A 384 -3.69 -7.86 -18.00
N THR A 385 -4.72 -7.74 -18.83
CA THR A 385 -4.61 -7.27 -20.21
C THR A 385 -5.73 -6.30 -20.58
N GLU A 386 -5.43 -5.41 -21.52
CA GLU A 386 -6.42 -4.57 -22.19
C GLU A 386 -7.26 -5.35 -23.21
N ASN A 387 -6.64 -6.36 -23.83
CA ASN A 387 -7.23 -7.16 -24.89
C ASN A 387 -8.22 -8.16 -24.33
N ALA A 388 -9.51 -7.91 -24.55
CA ALA A 388 -10.56 -8.85 -24.21
C ALA A 388 -10.77 -9.86 -25.35
N LYS A 389 -10.79 -11.14 -25.02
CA LYS A 389 -11.30 -12.23 -25.88
C LYS A 389 -12.59 -12.76 -25.28
N LYS A 390 -13.31 -13.62 -26.02
CA LYS A 390 -14.62 -14.13 -25.59
C LYS A 390 -14.54 -14.87 -24.24
N GLU A 391 -13.43 -15.56 -24.00
CA GLU A 391 -13.18 -16.36 -22.80
C GLU A 391 -12.49 -15.56 -21.68
N SER A 392 -12.22 -14.25 -21.87
CA SER A 392 -11.54 -13.42 -20.88
C SER A 392 -12.43 -13.12 -19.68
N ILE A 393 -11.88 -13.25 -18.48
CA ILE A 393 -12.53 -12.87 -17.24
C ILE A 393 -12.35 -11.36 -17.03
N LYS A 394 -13.46 -10.64 -16.92
CA LYS A 394 -13.47 -9.21 -16.66
C LYS A 394 -13.45 -8.92 -15.16
N ILE A 395 -12.69 -7.93 -14.74
CA ILE A 395 -12.62 -7.44 -13.36
C ILE A 395 -13.61 -6.29 -13.17
N ASP A 396 -14.45 -6.35 -12.14
CA ASP A 396 -15.52 -5.37 -11.91
C ASP A 396 -15.00 -3.98 -11.54
N ASN A 397 -13.95 -3.89 -10.71
CA ASN A 397 -13.36 -2.64 -10.23
C ASN A 397 -11.83 -2.63 -10.39
N PRO A 398 -11.30 -2.61 -11.62
CA PRO A 398 -9.87 -2.66 -11.86
C PRO A 398 -9.18 -1.37 -11.39
N LEU A 399 -7.98 -1.50 -10.80
CA LEU A 399 -7.14 -0.36 -10.41
C LEU A 399 -6.64 0.46 -11.61
N ASP A 400 -6.34 -0.22 -12.72
CA ASP A 400 -5.96 0.40 -14.00
C ASP A 400 -7.08 0.17 -15.02
N SER A 401 -7.66 1.26 -15.51
CA SER A 401 -8.75 1.21 -16.50
C SER A 401 -8.36 0.56 -17.83
N ARG A 402 -7.06 0.46 -18.14
CA ARG A 402 -6.52 -0.19 -19.34
C ARG A 402 -6.33 -1.70 -19.17
N ARG A 403 -6.32 -2.22 -17.92
CA ARG A 403 -6.07 -3.63 -17.59
C ARG A 403 -7.27 -4.25 -16.91
N LYS A 404 -8.36 -4.38 -17.66
CA LYS A 404 -9.68 -4.78 -17.14
C LYS A 404 -9.92 -6.29 -17.17
N ASN A 405 -9.11 -7.03 -17.91
CA ASN A 405 -9.34 -8.45 -18.12
C ASN A 405 -8.16 -9.28 -17.62
N LEU A 406 -8.42 -10.50 -17.16
CA LEU A 406 -7.36 -11.48 -16.92
C LEU A 406 -6.88 -12.05 -18.27
N ARG A 407 -5.57 -12.28 -18.38
CA ARG A 407 -4.94 -12.83 -19.59
C ARG A 407 -5.30 -14.30 -19.78
N ILE A 408 -5.51 -14.69 -21.03
CA ILE A 408 -5.75 -16.10 -21.44
C ILE A 408 -4.52 -16.72 -22.12
N SER A 409 -3.44 -15.97 -22.26
CA SER A 409 -2.15 -16.41 -22.83
C SER A 409 -1.03 -15.48 -22.31
N LEU A 410 0.20 -15.98 -22.29
CA LEU A 410 1.41 -15.19 -21.94
C LEU A 410 1.94 -14.39 -23.12
N LYS A 411 1.40 -14.58 -24.33
CA LYS A 411 1.89 -14.05 -25.60
C LYS A 411 1.99 -12.54 -25.61
N ASP A 412 0.90 -11.83 -25.25
CA ASP A 412 0.83 -10.36 -25.36
C ASP A 412 1.87 -9.70 -24.43
N SER A 413 1.97 -10.19 -23.19
CA SER A 413 2.94 -9.67 -22.21
C SER A 413 4.38 -9.93 -22.64
N LEU A 414 4.68 -11.10 -23.20
CA LEU A 414 6.01 -11.44 -23.71
C LEU A 414 6.39 -10.61 -24.95
N ILE A 415 5.43 -10.30 -25.83
CA ILE A 415 5.62 -9.38 -26.95
C ILE A 415 5.96 -7.98 -26.43
N GLU A 416 5.25 -7.48 -25.43
CA GLU A 416 5.54 -6.17 -24.81
C GLU A 416 6.96 -6.13 -24.25
N ASN A 417 7.39 -7.17 -23.55
CA ASN A 417 8.74 -7.28 -23.01
C ASN A 417 9.81 -7.35 -24.13
N LEU A 418 9.54 -8.09 -25.20
CA LEU A 418 10.44 -8.16 -26.36
C LEU A 418 10.59 -6.76 -26.98
N LEU A 419 9.50 -6.07 -27.25
CA LEU A 419 9.52 -4.72 -27.83
C LEU A 419 10.22 -3.70 -26.92
N TYR A 420 10.07 -3.84 -25.61
CA TYR A 420 10.77 -3.01 -24.64
C TYR A 420 12.29 -3.17 -24.76
N ASN A 421 12.78 -4.40 -24.91
CA ASN A 421 14.20 -4.71 -25.09
C ASN A 421 14.72 -4.28 -26.46
N GLU A 422 13.97 -4.49 -27.53
CA GLU A 422 14.35 -4.06 -28.89
C GLU A 422 14.51 -2.54 -29.00
N ARG A 423 13.64 -1.76 -28.34
CA ARG A 423 13.76 -0.29 -28.28
C ARG A 423 15.04 0.16 -27.58
N ARG A 424 15.63 -0.70 -26.74
CA ARG A 424 16.92 -0.49 -26.06
C ARG A 424 18.08 -1.12 -26.80
N GLN A 425 17.91 -1.34 -28.11
CA GLN A 425 18.95 -1.81 -29.03
C GLN A 425 19.52 -3.19 -28.68
N LYS A 426 18.77 -4.06 -28.02
CA LYS A 426 19.17 -5.45 -27.83
C LYS A 426 19.02 -6.21 -29.15
N ASP A 427 20.11 -6.86 -29.60
CA ASP A 427 20.16 -7.65 -30.84
C ASP A 427 19.82 -9.13 -30.62
N SER A 428 19.81 -9.57 -29.38
CA SER A 428 19.43 -10.89 -28.94
C SER A 428 18.42 -10.78 -27.81
N VAL A 429 17.25 -11.32 -28.00
CA VAL A 429 16.17 -11.33 -27.00
C VAL A 429 15.71 -12.77 -26.80
N LYS A 430 15.93 -13.32 -25.61
CA LYS A 430 15.53 -14.67 -25.19
C LYS A 430 14.81 -14.52 -23.86
N LEU A 431 13.48 -14.56 -23.84
CA LEU A 431 12.67 -14.38 -22.64
C LEU A 431 11.78 -15.58 -22.40
N PHE A 432 11.53 -15.88 -21.13
CA PHE A 432 10.53 -16.87 -20.74
C PHE A 432 9.76 -16.39 -19.50
N GLU A 433 8.54 -16.88 -19.36
CA GLU A 433 7.68 -16.68 -18.20
C GLU A 433 6.98 -17.99 -17.83
N ILE A 434 6.97 -18.32 -16.53
CA ILE A 434 6.13 -19.39 -15.98
C ILE A 434 5.09 -18.75 -15.10
N SER A 435 3.83 -18.76 -15.56
CA SER A 435 2.77 -18.08 -14.83
C SER A 435 1.39 -18.61 -15.20
N ASP A 436 0.40 -18.17 -14.43
CA ASP A 436 -0.98 -18.57 -14.62
C ASP A 436 -1.64 -17.74 -15.73
N ILE A 437 -2.52 -18.42 -16.47
CA ILE A 437 -3.50 -17.86 -17.40
C ILE A 437 -4.90 -18.22 -16.91
N TYR A 438 -5.89 -17.47 -17.35
CA TYR A 438 -7.25 -17.59 -16.84
C TYR A 438 -8.24 -17.53 -17.99
N SER A 439 -9.16 -18.47 -18.03
CA SER A 439 -10.25 -18.48 -19.01
C SER A 439 -11.58 -18.81 -18.36
N LYS A 440 -12.66 -18.41 -18.99
CA LYS A 440 -14.01 -18.72 -18.56
C LYS A 440 -14.81 -19.24 -19.76
N ASP A 441 -15.26 -20.49 -19.63
CA ASP A 441 -16.29 -21.04 -20.49
C ASP A 441 -17.53 -21.30 -19.62
N ASP A 442 -17.84 -22.49 -19.20
CA ASP A 442 -18.87 -22.76 -18.18
C ASP A 442 -18.32 -22.47 -16.77
N ASP A 443 -17.09 -22.89 -16.48
CA ASP A 443 -16.37 -22.64 -15.24
C ASP A 443 -15.13 -21.77 -15.44
N ILE A 444 -14.59 -21.24 -14.32
CA ILE A 444 -13.32 -20.52 -14.30
C ILE A 444 -12.19 -21.54 -14.31
N LEU A 445 -11.37 -21.52 -15.36
CA LEU A 445 -10.20 -22.35 -15.51
C LEU A 445 -8.93 -21.50 -15.26
N GLN A 446 -8.04 -22.01 -14.41
CA GLN A 446 -6.70 -21.48 -14.17
C GLN A 446 -5.68 -22.54 -14.56
N GLU A 447 -4.78 -22.21 -15.48
CA GLU A 447 -3.73 -23.10 -15.96
C GLU A 447 -2.37 -22.42 -15.83
N LYS A 448 -1.37 -23.19 -15.41
CA LYS A 448 0.01 -22.70 -15.33
C LYS A 448 0.76 -23.06 -16.61
N LYS A 449 1.28 -22.06 -17.31
CA LYS A 449 1.99 -22.24 -18.58
C LYS A 449 3.41 -21.69 -18.54
N LEU A 450 4.25 -22.28 -19.38
CA LEU A 450 5.57 -21.77 -19.77
C LEU A 450 5.41 -21.09 -21.12
N GLY A 451 5.63 -19.79 -21.17
CA GLY A 451 5.72 -19.01 -22.41
C GLY A 451 7.17 -18.67 -22.73
N ILE A 452 7.57 -18.77 -23.98
CA ILE A 452 8.93 -18.48 -24.46
C ILE A 452 8.83 -17.60 -25.68
N ILE A 453 9.63 -16.54 -25.75
CA ILE A 453 9.74 -15.66 -26.92
C ILE A 453 11.20 -15.39 -27.25
N VAL A 454 11.53 -15.46 -28.53
CA VAL A 454 12.89 -15.21 -29.02
C VAL A 454 12.89 -14.34 -30.28
N SER A 455 13.92 -13.50 -30.43
CA SER A 455 14.17 -12.72 -31.64
C SER A 455 15.63 -12.29 -31.73
N GLY A 456 16.18 -12.23 -32.92
CA GLY A 456 17.50 -11.69 -33.18
C GLY A 456 18.59 -12.76 -33.28
N LYS A 457 19.77 -12.49 -32.73
CA LYS A 457 20.97 -13.33 -32.85
C LYS A 457 21.14 -14.28 -31.67
N CYS A 458 21.79 -15.44 -31.88
CA CYS A 458 21.99 -16.43 -30.83
C CYS A 458 22.92 -15.95 -29.70
N GLY A 459 23.92 -15.14 -30.02
CA GLY A 459 24.90 -14.64 -29.05
C GLY A 459 25.81 -13.55 -29.59
N HIS A 460 26.79 -13.11 -28.78
CA HIS A 460 27.75 -12.03 -29.07
C HIS A 460 29.17 -12.55 -29.33
N ASN A 461 29.28 -13.62 -30.10
CA ASN A 461 30.57 -14.10 -30.65
C ASN A 461 30.36 -14.46 -32.11
N TYR A 462 31.45 -14.63 -32.89
CA TYR A 462 31.37 -14.82 -34.34
C TYR A 462 30.60 -16.09 -34.75
N ILE A 463 30.57 -17.13 -33.90
CA ILE A 463 29.86 -18.38 -34.18
C ILE A 463 28.34 -18.17 -33.99
N ASP A 464 27.97 -17.56 -32.88
CA ASP A 464 26.57 -17.42 -32.48
C ASP A 464 25.90 -16.20 -33.12
N PHE A 465 26.67 -15.14 -33.42
CA PHE A 465 26.17 -13.97 -34.13
C PHE A 465 25.79 -14.25 -35.58
N SER A 466 26.41 -15.26 -36.19
CA SER A 466 26.07 -15.74 -37.54
C SER A 466 24.69 -16.46 -37.57
N LYS A 467 24.23 -16.97 -36.43
CA LYS A 467 22.96 -17.73 -36.29
C LYS A 467 21.84 -16.83 -35.81
N ASN A 468 20.65 -17.09 -36.32
CA ASN A 468 19.45 -16.42 -35.87
C ASN A 468 18.69 -17.28 -34.85
N LEU A 469 17.96 -16.60 -33.95
CA LEU A 469 16.99 -17.21 -33.08
C LEU A 469 15.71 -17.50 -33.88
N ASP A 470 15.58 -18.74 -34.34
CA ASP A 470 14.48 -19.19 -35.21
C ASP A 470 13.74 -20.40 -34.62
N ALA A 471 12.80 -20.95 -35.40
CA ALA A 471 12.04 -22.13 -35.00
C ALA A 471 12.93 -23.37 -34.77
N ASN A 472 14.02 -23.50 -35.55
CA ASN A 472 14.96 -24.62 -35.39
C ASN A 472 15.72 -24.50 -34.06
N TYR A 473 16.17 -23.27 -33.71
CA TYR A 473 16.80 -23.00 -32.43
C TYR A 473 15.87 -23.37 -31.25
N LEU A 474 14.59 -22.94 -31.29
CA LEU A 474 13.62 -23.32 -30.26
C LEU A 474 13.35 -24.83 -30.24
N SER A 475 13.21 -25.45 -31.40
CA SER A 475 13.02 -26.89 -31.49
C SER A 475 14.19 -27.67 -30.89
N GLU A 476 15.44 -27.20 -31.08
CA GLU A 476 16.64 -27.83 -30.49
C GLU A 476 16.66 -27.68 -28.96
N ILE A 477 16.32 -26.50 -28.42
CA ILE A 477 16.26 -26.25 -26.99
C ILE A 477 15.13 -27.06 -26.33
N LEU A 478 14.00 -27.20 -27.01
CA LEU A 478 12.83 -27.91 -26.51
C LEU A 478 12.88 -29.42 -26.79
N LYS A 479 13.93 -29.94 -27.42
CA LYS A 479 14.19 -31.38 -27.53
C LYS A 479 14.60 -31.96 -26.19
N PHE A 480 13.61 -32.24 -25.39
CA PHE A 480 13.78 -32.90 -24.12
C PHE A 480 14.03 -34.41 -24.35
N ASN A 481 15.28 -34.88 -24.13
CA ASN A 481 15.66 -36.33 -24.10
C ASN A 481 15.12 -37.23 -25.24
N ASN A 482 15.28 -36.87 -26.51
CA ASN A 482 14.91 -37.65 -27.68
C ASN A 482 13.40 -38.00 -27.85
N GLU A 483 12.53 -37.63 -26.95
CA GLU A 483 11.09 -37.64 -27.18
C GLU A 483 10.69 -36.32 -27.83
N ILE A 484 10.33 -36.37 -29.10
CA ILE A 484 9.90 -35.21 -29.89
C ILE A 484 8.51 -34.81 -29.42
N SER A 485 8.41 -33.95 -28.42
CA SER A 485 7.18 -33.23 -28.19
C SER A 485 7.06 -32.18 -29.30
N ILE A 486 6.10 -32.36 -30.21
CA ILE A 486 5.82 -31.35 -31.27
C ILE A 486 5.11 -30.18 -30.57
N PHE A 487 5.89 -29.18 -30.23
CA PHE A 487 5.32 -27.92 -29.76
C PHE A 487 4.97 -27.03 -30.96
N ASP A 488 3.83 -26.39 -30.92
CA ASP A 488 3.44 -25.41 -31.94
C ASP A 488 4.27 -24.12 -31.75
N ILE A 489 5.31 -23.97 -32.58
CA ILE A 489 6.15 -22.79 -32.59
C ILE A 489 5.57 -21.78 -33.58
N GLU A 490 4.98 -20.73 -33.05
CA GLU A 490 4.37 -19.68 -33.83
C GLU A 490 5.40 -18.62 -34.27
N GLU A 491 5.42 -18.29 -35.55
CA GLU A 491 6.08 -17.08 -36.04
C GLU A 491 5.13 -15.88 -35.95
N ILE A 492 5.51 -14.87 -35.15
CA ILE A 492 4.70 -13.67 -34.97
C ILE A 492 5.01 -12.67 -36.06
N SER A 493 3.97 -12.28 -36.84
CA SER A 493 4.09 -11.26 -37.89
C SER A 493 4.39 -9.88 -37.28
N ARG A 494 5.39 -9.19 -37.83
CA ARG A 494 5.75 -7.83 -37.45
C ARG A 494 4.81 -6.76 -38.02
N GLU A 495 3.95 -7.09 -38.95
CA GLU A 495 3.00 -6.14 -39.58
C GLU A 495 2.05 -5.51 -38.55
N ASN A 496 1.67 -6.30 -37.54
CA ASN A 496 0.79 -5.87 -36.47
C ASN A 496 1.54 -5.28 -35.24
N ILE A 497 2.89 -5.20 -35.31
CA ILE A 497 3.73 -4.76 -34.19
C ILE A 497 4.49 -3.48 -34.60
N ARG A 498 4.35 -2.41 -33.81
CA ARG A 498 5.03 -1.13 -34.04
C ARG A 498 6.53 -1.23 -33.67
N THR A 499 7.35 -1.75 -34.60
CA THR A 499 8.81 -1.86 -34.44
C THR A 499 9.52 -1.54 -35.75
N LYS A 500 10.79 -1.05 -35.67
CA LYS A 500 11.66 -0.82 -36.83
C LYS A 500 12.56 -2.02 -37.12
N LYS A 501 12.66 -2.97 -36.21
CA LYS A 501 13.47 -4.19 -36.35
C LYS A 501 12.84 -5.13 -37.40
N LYS A 502 13.70 -5.89 -38.09
CA LYS A 502 13.31 -6.81 -39.18
C LYS A 502 13.47 -8.29 -38.80
N GLU A 503 14.16 -8.57 -37.71
CA GLU A 503 14.39 -9.92 -37.23
C GLU A 503 13.05 -10.62 -36.93
N ARG A 504 12.97 -11.93 -37.29
CA ARG A 504 11.75 -12.73 -37.05
C ARG A 504 11.54 -12.94 -35.56
N ILE A 505 10.29 -13.10 -35.14
CA ILE A 505 9.90 -13.35 -33.76
C ILE A 505 9.26 -14.74 -33.70
N PHE A 506 9.74 -15.58 -32.77
CA PHE A 506 9.17 -16.90 -32.54
C PHE A 506 8.67 -17.01 -31.10
N TYR A 507 7.53 -17.61 -30.97
CA TYR A 507 6.83 -17.81 -29.71
C TYR A 507 6.38 -19.26 -29.55
N VAL A 508 6.41 -19.76 -28.31
CA VAL A 508 5.80 -21.04 -27.93
C VAL A 508 5.21 -20.92 -26.54
N GLU A 509 4.06 -21.58 -26.33
CA GLU A 509 3.40 -21.66 -25.04
C GLU A 509 3.06 -23.14 -24.73
N ILE A 510 3.46 -23.60 -23.54
CA ILE A 510 3.37 -25.01 -23.16
C ILE A 510 2.66 -25.09 -21.81
N LEU A 511 1.67 -25.99 -21.69
CA LEU A 511 1.08 -26.29 -20.39
C LEU A 511 2.14 -26.92 -19.48
N LEU A 512 2.28 -26.42 -18.25
CA LEU A 512 3.36 -26.87 -17.37
C LEU A 512 3.24 -28.39 -17.05
N ASP A 513 2.01 -28.90 -17.00
CA ASP A 513 1.74 -30.31 -16.74
C ASP A 513 2.18 -31.23 -17.88
N ASP A 514 2.19 -30.73 -19.11
CA ASP A 514 2.65 -31.47 -20.29
C ASP A 514 4.19 -31.63 -20.34
N ILE A 515 4.93 -30.91 -19.51
CA ILE A 515 6.38 -31.02 -19.42
C ILE A 515 6.72 -32.16 -18.46
N PRO A 516 7.42 -33.24 -18.89
CA PRO A 516 7.77 -34.37 -18.03
C PRO A 516 8.71 -34.00 -16.88
N GLU A 517 8.55 -34.61 -15.70
CA GLU A 517 9.37 -34.33 -14.50
C GLU A 517 10.85 -34.75 -14.63
N THR A 518 11.14 -35.68 -15.52
CA THR A 518 12.48 -36.29 -15.68
C THR A 518 13.42 -35.55 -16.63
N LEU A 519 12.99 -34.42 -17.20
CA LEU A 519 13.63 -33.77 -18.35
C LEU A 519 14.86 -32.94 -18.03
N PHE A 520 14.96 -32.43 -16.81
CA PHE A 520 15.99 -31.46 -16.49
C PHE A 520 17.12 -32.07 -15.68
N LYS A 521 18.04 -32.79 -16.38
CA LYS A 521 19.33 -33.09 -15.76
C LYS A 521 20.10 -31.77 -15.67
N THR A 522 20.24 -31.24 -14.47
CA THR A 522 21.18 -30.15 -14.23
C THR A 522 22.56 -30.57 -14.75
N PRO A 523 23.18 -29.81 -15.66
CA PRO A 523 24.56 -30.03 -16.01
C PRO A 523 25.38 -30.07 -14.71
N LYS A 524 26.27 -31.05 -14.55
CA LYS A 524 27.23 -31.01 -13.45
C LYS A 524 28.01 -29.74 -13.63
N THR A 525 27.73 -28.70 -12.87
CA THR A 525 28.52 -27.49 -12.86
C THR A 525 29.94 -27.87 -12.48
N SER A 526 30.86 -27.75 -13.42
CA SER A 526 32.29 -27.70 -13.09
C SER A 526 32.43 -26.60 -12.04
N LYS A 527 33.19 -26.85 -10.97
CA LYS A 527 33.56 -25.83 -9.99
C LYS A 527 34.46 -24.80 -10.69
N THR A 528 33.88 -23.95 -11.52
CA THR A 528 34.52 -22.74 -12.01
C THR A 528 34.59 -21.79 -10.81
N GLN A 529 35.78 -21.30 -10.48
CA GLN A 529 35.97 -20.21 -9.56
C GLN A 529 35.04 -19.08 -9.98
N THR A 530 34.00 -18.83 -9.18
CA THR A 530 33.14 -17.68 -9.39
C THR A 530 33.91 -16.44 -8.99
N ASN A 531 34.45 -15.72 -9.97
CA ASN A 531 34.95 -14.38 -9.74
C ASN A 531 33.80 -13.52 -9.27
N PHE A 532 33.97 -12.84 -8.13
CA PHE A 532 32.99 -11.93 -7.62
C PHE A 532 32.79 -10.78 -8.61
N VAL A 533 31.58 -10.70 -9.20
CA VAL A 533 31.26 -9.65 -10.17
C VAL A 533 31.08 -8.34 -9.44
N LYS A 534 31.93 -7.36 -9.72
CA LYS A 534 31.80 -6.01 -9.17
C LYS A 534 30.58 -5.32 -9.81
N TYR A 535 29.71 -4.74 -8.97
CA TYR A 535 28.58 -3.96 -9.44
C TYR A 535 29.03 -2.72 -10.21
N HIS A 536 28.44 -2.49 -11.37
CA HIS A 536 28.56 -1.26 -12.14
C HIS A 536 27.15 -0.70 -12.38
N PRO A 537 26.91 0.62 -12.19
CA PRO A 537 25.62 1.24 -12.47
C PRO A 537 25.21 1.03 -13.92
N ILE A 538 23.91 0.76 -14.13
CA ILE A 538 23.33 0.66 -15.46
C ILE A 538 23.09 2.08 -15.99
N SER A 539 23.59 2.39 -17.18
CA SER A 539 23.37 3.68 -17.81
C SER A 539 21.92 3.84 -18.28
N GLU A 540 21.32 4.99 -18.03
CA GLU A 540 20.01 5.40 -18.55
C GLU A 540 20.09 5.97 -19.97
N TYR A 541 21.30 6.25 -20.47
CA TYR A 541 21.52 6.84 -21.80
C TYR A 541 21.67 5.77 -22.88
N PRO A 542 21.26 6.07 -24.14
CA PRO A 542 21.33 5.11 -25.23
C PRO A 542 22.80 4.77 -25.58
N SER A 543 23.02 3.51 -25.94
CA SER A 543 24.29 3.08 -26.52
C SER A 543 24.36 3.35 -28.02
N SER A 544 25.59 3.44 -28.56
CA SER A 544 25.88 3.49 -29.99
C SER A 544 26.85 2.40 -30.37
N SER A 545 26.62 1.72 -31.47
CA SER A 545 27.56 0.68 -31.96
C SER A 545 28.28 1.12 -33.24
N ARG A 546 29.53 0.64 -33.41
CA ARG A 546 30.31 0.81 -34.62
C ARG A 546 30.96 -0.51 -34.98
N ASP A 547 30.81 -0.88 -36.24
CA ASP A 547 31.37 -2.12 -36.81
C ASP A 547 32.61 -1.81 -37.65
N PHE A 548 33.67 -2.56 -37.42
CA PHE A 548 34.91 -2.44 -38.13
C PHE A 548 35.40 -3.81 -38.60
N SER A 549 36.01 -3.84 -39.78
CA SER A 549 36.70 -5.03 -40.29
C SER A 549 38.20 -4.80 -40.21
N LEU A 550 38.91 -5.65 -39.47
CA LEU A 550 40.35 -5.66 -39.41
C LEU A 550 40.88 -6.74 -40.35
N SER A 551 41.85 -6.40 -41.23
CA SER A 551 42.62 -7.36 -42.05
C SER A 551 44.01 -7.48 -41.45
N ILE A 552 44.40 -8.70 -41.06
CA ILE A 552 45.67 -9.04 -40.41
C ILE A 552 46.43 -9.99 -41.35
N LYS A 553 47.42 -9.46 -42.04
CA LYS A 553 48.21 -10.23 -43.03
C LYS A 553 49.17 -11.20 -42.36
N ASN A 554 49.68 -10.88 -41.17
CA ASN A 554 50.54 -11.79 -40.41
C ASN A 554 49.71 -12.43 -39.27
N PRO A 555 49.38 -13.73 -39.34
CA PRO A 555 48.58 -14.42 -38.32
C PRO A 555 49.16 -14.35 -36.91
N GLU A 556 50.46 -14.23 -36.73
CA GLU A 556 51.13 -14.13 -35.42
C GLU A 556 50.72 -12.85 -34.65
N GLN A 557 50.25 -11.84 -35.36
CA GLN A 557 49.79 -10.59 -34.75
C GLN A 557 48.36 -10.64 -34.24
N TYR A 558 47.60 -11.69 -34.53
CA TYR A 558 46.23 -11.82 -34.13
C TYR A 558 46.04 -11.66 -32.62
N ASP A 559 46.80 -12.44 -31.83
CA ASP A 559 46.71 -12.40 -30.37
C ASP A 559 47.14 -11.02 -29.81
N THR A 560 48.12 -10.37 -30.44
CA THR A 560 48.54 -9.01 -30.06
C THR A 560 47.44 -7.98 -30.30
N VAL A 561 46.74 -8.06 -31.44
CA VAL A 561 45.64 -7.19 -31.80
C VAL A 561 44.45 -7.38 -30.83
N ILE A 562 44.08 -8.64 -30.58
CA ILE A 562 42.96 -8.94 -29.69
C ILE A 562 43.28 -8.52 -28.25
N SER A 563 44.46 -8.87 -27.73
CA SER A 563 44.87 -8.46 -26.38
C SER A 563 44.94 -6.93 -26.23
N TYR A 564 45.32 -6.20 -27.30
CA TYR A 564 45.30 -4.74 -27.25
C TYR A 564 43.85 -4.21 -27.10
N ILE A 565 42.87 -4.78 -27.83
CA ILE A 565 41.46 -4.37 -27.76
C ILE A 565 40.86 -4.73 -26.39
N GLU A 566 41.18 -5.94 -25.88
CA GLU A 566 40.72 -6.40 -24.55
C GLU A 566 41.21 -5.52 -23.40
N ASN A 567 42.42 -4.99 -23.51
CA ASN A 567 43.02 -4.14 -22.47
C ASN A 567 42.83 -2.63 -22.74
N PHE A 568 42.08 -2.26 -23.78
CA PHE A 568 41.82 -0.85 -24.08
C PHE A 568 40.90 -0.22 -23.07
N ASP A 569 41.40 0.76 -22.32
CA ASP A 569 40.68 1.51 -21.32
C ASP A 569 40.20 2.85 -21.89
N ASP A 570 38.90 2.96 -22.12
CA ASP A 570 38.20 4.21 -22.49
C ASP A 570 36.84 4.26 -21.79
N GLN A 571 36.59 5.36 -21.09
CA GLN A 571 35.37 5.53 -20.28
C GLN A 571 34.07 5.47 -21.08
N ASN A 572 34.13 5.66 -22.39
CA ASN A 572 32.99 5.62 -23.31
C ASN A 572 32.80 4.26 -23.97
N LEU A 573 33.82 3.41 -23.99
CA LEU A 573 33.72 2.05 -24.54
C LEU A 573 33.15 1.12 -23.46
N LYS A 574 31.89 0.71 -23.63
CA LYS A 574 31.21 -0.18 -22.72
C LYS A 574 31.59 -1.65 -22.90
N ASP A 575 31.67 -2.08 -24.15
CA ASP A 575 31.85 -3.50 -24.49
C ASP A 575 32.28 -3.64 -25.94
N PHE A 576 32.83 -4.78 -26.29
CA PHE A 576 33.11 -5.15 -27.67
C PHE A 576 32.98 -6.66 -27.86
N PHE A 577 32.74 -7.09 -29.12
CA PHE A 577 32.80 -8.51 -29.48
C PHE A 577 33.12 -8.70 -30.96
N ILE A 578 33.70 -9.87 -31.25
CA ILE A 578 33.96 -10.31 -32.61
C ILE A 578 32.68 -10.91 -33.16
N PHE A 579 32.12 -10.30 -34.22
CA PHE A 579 30.87 -10.76 -34.85
C PHE A 579 31.12 -11.55 -36.14
N ASP A 580 32.34 -11.45 -36.74
CA ASP A 580 32.73 -12.18 -37.94
C ASP A 580 34.21 -12.55 -37.88
N PHE A 581 34.55 -13.75 -38.34
CA PHE A 581 35.92 -14.26 -38.38
C PHE A 581 36.13 -15.11 -39.63
N TYR A 582 37.12 -14.72 -40.45
CA TYR A 582 37.52 -15.45 -41.65
C TYR A 582 39.03 -15.57 -41.73
N LYS A 583 39.52 -16.79 -41.95
CA LYS A 583 40.94 -17.07 -42.21
C LYS A 583 41.10 -17.58 -43.65
N ASN A 584 41.92 -16.89 -44.43
CA ASN A 584 42.24 -17.31 -45.77
C ASN A 584 43.34 -18.41 -45.75
N GLU A 585 42.98 -19.62 -46.13
CA GLU A 585 43.93 -20.77 -46.12
C GLU A 585 45.09 -20.63 -47.07
N LYS A 586 44.98 -19.81 -48.14
CA LYS A 586 46.02 -19.67 -49.16
C LYS A 586 47.18 -18.72 -48.78
N ASN A 587 46.82 -17.62 -48.11
CA ASN A 587 47.83 -16.59 -47.77
C ASN A 587 47.93 -16.36 -46.25
N GLY A 588 47.17 -17.07 -45.46
CA GLY A 588 47.13 -16.95 -43.98
C GLY A 588 46.48 -15.69 -43.44
N GLU A 589 46.01 -14.78 -44.30
CA GLU A 589 45.32 -13.53 -43.85
C GLU A 589 44.12 -13.81 -42.99
N ILE A 590 44.01 -13.13 -41.86
CA ILE A 590 42.84 -13.18 -40.97
C ILE A 590 42.02 -11.89 -41.10
N LYS A 591 40.74 -12.03 -41.35
CA LYS A 591 39.78 -10.92 -41.31
C LYS A 591 38.86 -11.08 -40.12
N VAL A 592 38.77 -10.01 -39.33
CA VAL A 592 37.97 -9.99 -38.09
C VAL A 592 37.00 -8.83 -38.13
N GLY A 593 35.70 -9.15 -38.06
CA GLY A 593 34.64 -8.15 -37.85
C GLY A 593 34.45 -7.91 -36.36
N ILE A 594 34.64 -6.67 -35.93
CA ILE A 594 34.52 -6.28 -34.50
C ILE A 594 33.44 -5.22 -34.35
N ARG A 595 32.52 -5.45 -33.42
CA ARG A 595 31.55 -4.45 -32.98
C ARG A 595 32.03 -3.82 -31.69
N LEU A 596 32.15 -2.49 -31.69
CA LEU A 596 32.41 -1.66 -30.52
C LEU A 596 31.07 -1.05 -30.03
N ILE A 597 30.79 -1.14 -28.74
CA ILE A 597 29.57 -0.58 -28.11
C ILE A 597 30.00 0.57 -27.19
N PHE A 598 29.57 1.77 -27.54
CA PHE A 598 29.86 2.99 -26.77
C PHE A 598 28.64 3.40 -25.95
N GLN A 599 28.86 3.74 -24.68
CA GLN A 599 27.81 4.24 -23.79
C GLN A 599 28.42 5.01 -22.61
N SER A 600 27.92 6.21 -22.31
CA SER A 600 28.27 6.96 -21.10
C SER A 600 27.24 6.76 -20.00
N ILE A 601 27.65 6.86 -18.74
CA ILE A 601 26.76 6.90 -17.56
C ILE A 601 26.31 8.34 -17.23
N LEU A 602 26.85 9.36 -17.89
CA LEU A 602 26.63 10.77 -17.56
C LEU A 602 25.71 11.49 -18.55
N HIS A 603 25.77 11.13 -19.85
CA HIS A 603 25.01 11.79 -20.92
C HIS A 603 24.97 10.92 -22.18
N THR A 604 24.11 11.29 -23.13
CA THR A 604 24.09 10.70 -24.46
C THR A 604 25.34 11.11 -25.22
N LEU A 605 26.16 10.14 -25.68
CA LEU A 605 27.39 10.39 -26.43
C LEU A 605 27.08 11.08 -27.76
N SER A 606 27.87 12.12 -28.08
CA SER A 606 27.89 12.76 -29.39
C SER A 606 28.70 11.96 -30.40
N GLU A 607 28.44 12.18 -31.69
CA GLU A 607 29.20 11.54 -32.78
C GLU A 607 30.69 11.86 -32.69
N THR A 608 31.05 13.06 -32.23
CA THR A 608 32.43 13.49 -32.05
C THR A 608 33.13 12.70 -30.95
N GLU A 609 32.48 12.47 -29.82
CA GLU A 609 33.03 11.68 -28.70
C GLU A 609 33.26 10.23 -29.13
N ILE A 610 32.29 9.62 -29.83
CA ILE A 610 32.40 8.25 -30.35
C ILE A 610 33.54 8.16 -31.35
N LYS A 611 33.66 9.14 -32.26
CA LYS A 611 34.75 9.20 -33.23
C LYS A 611 36.13 9.31 -32.56
N ASN A 612 36.25 10.14 -31.53
CA ASN A 612 37.50 10.30 -30.80
C ASN A 612 37.91 9.02 -30.07
N SER A 613 36.97 8.35 -29.37
CA SER A 613 37.24 7.06 -28.71
C SER A 613 37.61 5.97 -29.74
N THR A 614 36.92 5.92 -30.88
CA THR A 614 37.22 5.00 -31.98
C THR A 614 38.63 5.25 -32.55
N GLN A 615 38.99 6.51 -32.77
CA GLN A 615 40.34 6.86 -33.29
C GLN A 615 41.43 6.49 -32.31
N LYS A 616 41.23 6.69 -31.00
CA LYS A 616 42.20 6.27 -29.98
C LYS A 616 42.45 4.76 -30.01
N LEU A 617 41.41 3.94 -30.24
CA LEU A 617 41.51 2.49 -30.35
C LEU A 617 42.22 2.09 -31.66
N LEU A 618 41.78 2.63 -32.79
CA LEU A 618 42.18 2.11 -34.11
C LEU A 618 43.54 2.59 -34.58
N ARG A 619 43.98 3.84 -34.25
CA ARG A 619 45.30 4.37 -34.69
C ARG A 619 46.49 3.50 -34.31
N PRO A 620 46.63 3.01 -33.06
CA PRO A 620 47.75 2.12 -32.72
C PRO A 620 47.70 0.78 -33.47
N LEU A 621 46.47 0.26 -33.73
CA LEU A 621 46.29 -1.00 -34.47
C LEU A 621 46.70 -0.88 -35.94
N ILE A 622 46.37 0.25 -36.60
CA ILE A 622 46.76 0.51 -38.03
C ILE A 622 48.28 0.69 -38.19
N ASN A 623 48.95 1.15 -37.13
CA ASN A 623 50.42 1.30 -37.14
C ASN A 623 51.18 -0.04 -37.01
N LEU A 624 50.48 -1.15 -36.70
CA LEU A 624 51.09 -2.47 -36.68
C LEU A 624 51.33 -2.95 -38.13
N GLN A 625 52.50 -3.45 -38.39
CA GLN A 625 52.87 -3.90 -39.73
C GLN A 625 51.98 -5.06 -40.18
N GLY A 626 51.24 -4.89 -41.29
CA GLY A 626 50.40 -5.92 -41.85
C GLY A 626 48.99 -5.93 -41.26
N VAL A 627 48.61 -4.96 -40.43
CA VAL A 627 47.24 -4.74 -39.97
C VAL A 627 46.64 -3.55 -40.72
N SER A 628 45.42 -3.69 -41.22
CA SER A 628 44.68 -2.62 -41.89
C SER A 628 43.20 -2.65 -41.57
N VAL A 629 42.56 -1.49 -41.64
CA VAL A 629 41.12 -1.33 -41.48
C VAL A 629 40.54 -0.83 -42.80
N PRO A 630 39.95 -1.69 -43.65
CA PRO A 630 39.42 -1.30 -44.93
C PRO A 630 38.41 -0.16 -44.81
N GLY A 631 38.59 0.91 -45.61
CA GLY A 631 37.71 2.09 -45.58
C GLY A 631 38.14 3.19 -44.61
N LEU A 632 39.24 3.05 -43.87
CA LEU A 632 39.78 4.04 -42.92
C LEU A 632 41.18 4.50 -43.28
N ASP A 633 41.54 4.49 -44.54
CA ASP A 633 42.89 4.83 -45.04
C ASP A 633 43.32 6.29 -44.79
N ASN A 634 42.44 7.13 -44.20
CA ASN A 634 42.66 8.55 -43.90
C ASN A 634 42.19 8.98 -42.49
N LEU A 635 42.53 8.27 -41.44
CA LEU A 635 42.28 8.69 -40.04
C LEU A 635 43.45 9.47 -39.46
#